data_830adb7bf95a11a0e4dd7997085dae4c
#
_entry.id   830adb7bf95a11a0e4dd7997085dae4c
#
_cell.length_a   1.000
_cell.length_b   1.000
_cell.length_c   1.000
_cell.angle_alpha   90.00
_cell.angle_beta   90.00
_cell.angle_gamma   90.00
#
_symmetry.space_group_name_H-M   'P 1'
#
loop_
_entity.id
_entity.type
_entity.pdbx_description
1 polymer ?
#
loop_
_entity_poly.entity_id
_entity_poly.type
_entity_poly.pdbx_seq_one_letter_code
_entity_poly.pdbx_strand_id
1 'polypeptide(L)'
;MTTDKQTIAARLAALREEMRREHLSAFIFPSSDPHNSEYVPSRWEGRKWISGFDGSAGTAVVTLHSAALWTDSRYFLAAEEQLSGTEFQLMRERVDGTPSIAEWIATEIEGVESSEIGVDGMCMTYAECSDLKTDLKHNGGITVRTNLDILDRIWTDRPSVPLNPVSIQPIEYAGESCHDKLGRIRSSLLRRGACGMLMTQLDDIAWTLNLRGTDVHCTPVFVAWLIVAEEVAVLYIKDEKLSPEVIEYLNAEGVAVDDYDNIIDALNSYDGYTLLIDPATTNYTLSQLRGNFNLVSAPSPVPEMKAIKNEVECNGFRNAMQRDGVAMVKFLKWLEEAVPKGCETELSVSAKLRQLRAEQPLFKDESFDTIAGYEEHGAIVHYEPTPDTDVPLRPEGFLLLDSGAQYLDGTTDITRTIQLGKVTDLHRRVYTLVLKGHLSLQNLCFPRGAAGTQLDAVARVAMWREGMNFMHGTGHGVGSYLSVHEGPHQIRQEYRPAPMLEGMTVTDEPGLYLAGKFGVRIENTLLTVPYMTTEFGKFLRFEPLTLCPIDTRPIVVDMLSTEELGLLNAYHKMVYERLSPMLDEEHKAWLADKTRSL
;
A
#
# COMPACT_ATOMS: atom_id res chain seq x y z
N MET A 1 -2.81 2.82 -21.25
CA MET A 1 -2.06 3.19 -22.49
C MET A 1 -0.61 3.43 -22.10
N THR A 2 0.30 2.57 -22.54
CA THR A 2 1.74 2.81 -22.39
C THR A 2 2.11 4.12 -23.03
N THR A 3 2.76 5.02 -22.30
CA THR A 3 3.18 6.33 -22.82
C THR A 3 4.14 6.09 -24.01
N ASP A 4 3.83 6.68 -25.16
CA ASP A 4 4.67 6.53 -26.36
C ASP A 4 6.11 7.00 -26.09
N LYS A 5 7.09 6.22 -26.54
CA LYS A 5 8.53 6.47 -26.34
C LYS A 5 8.98 7.82 -26.91
N GLN A 6 8.36 8.28 -28.00
CA GLN A 6 8.62 9.61 -28.57
C GLN A 6 8.15 10.72 -27.63
N THR A 7 7.05 10.50 -26.94
CA THR A 7 6.52 11.42 -25.91
C THR A 7 7.49 11.51 -24.72
N ILE A 8 8.03 10.38 -24.24
CA ILE A 8 9.04 10.37 -23.17
C ILE A 8 10.29 11.15 -23.60
N ALA A 9 10.80 10.91 -24.80
CA ALA A 9 11.96 11.64 -25.30
C ALA A 9 11.73 13.16 -25.40
N ALA A 10 10.53 13.58 -25.82
CA ALA A 10 10.16 15.00 -25.86
C ALA A 10 10.07 15.62 -24.45
N ARG A 11 9.51 14.91 -23.49
CA ARG A 11 9.45 15.33 -22.08
C ARG A 11 10.84 15.48 -21.45
N LEU A 12 11.75 14.52 -21.71
CA LEU A 12 13.15 14.60 -21.27
C LEU A 12 13.86 15.80 -21.89
N ALA A 13 13.63 16.10 -23.17
CA ALA A 13 14.20 17.26 -23.84
C ALA A 13 13.73 18.57 -23.22
N ALA A 14 12.42 18.71 -22.94
CA ALA A 14 11.83 19.87 -22.27
C ALA A 14 12.37 20.05 -20.84
N LEU A 15 12.46 18.96 -20.09
CA LEU A 15 13.03 18.98 -18.75
C LEU A 15 14.49 19.45 -18.75
N ARG A 16 15.32 18.93 -19.65
CA ARG A 16 16.74 19.31 -19.77
C ARG A 16 16.92 20.77 -20.21
N GLU A 17 16.02 21.31 -20.99
CA GLU A 17 16.04 22.74 -21.34
C GLU A 17 15.77 23.58 -20.08
N GLU A 18 14.79 23.22 -19.28
CA GLU A 18 14.47 23.92 -18.04
C GLU A 18 15.57 23.74 -16.99
N MET A 19 16.18 22.56 -16.88
CA MET A 19 17.34 22.32 -16.02
C MET A 19 18.51 23.24 -16.36
N ARG A 20 18.82 23.42 -17.67
CA ARG A 20 19.88 24.35 -18.10
C ARG A 20 19.54 25.78 -17.74
N ARG A 21 18.28 26.20 -17.89
CA ARG A 21 17.81 27.55 -17.50
C ARG A 21 17.97 27.79 -16.00
N GLU A 22 17.72 26.76 -15.20
CA GLU A 22 17.85 26.80 -13.75
C GLU A 22 19.26 26.45 -13.23
N HIS A 23 20.23 26.19 -14.11
CA HIS A 23 21.60 25.78 -13.79
C HIS A 23 21.67 24.50 -12.95
N LEU A 24 20.77 23.53 -13.21
CA LEU A 24 20.74 22.22 -12.54
C LEU A 24 21.42 21.16 -13.41
N SER A 25 22.22 20.30 -12.76
CA SER A 25 22.86 19.16 -13.43
C SER A 25 22.00 17.89 -13.43
N ALA A 26 21.09 17.77 -12.47
CA ALA A 26 20.12 16.67 -12.39
C ALA A 26 18.81 17.13 -11.77
N PHE A 27 17.73 16.37 -11.99
CA PHE A 27 16.47 16.51 -11.28
C PHE A 27 15.93 15.14 -10.86
N ILE A 28 15.36 15.08 -9.62
CA ILE A 28 14.85 13.85 -9.00
C ILE A 28 13.33 13.91 -8.94
N PHE A 29 12.67 12.82 -9.37
CA PHE A 29 11.22 12.62 -9.29
C PHE A 29 10.92 11.42 -8.39
N PRO A 30 10.59 11.61 -7.11
CA PRO A 30 10.15 10.53 -6.23
C PRO A 30 8.74 10.03 -6.57
N SER A 31 8.35 8.89 -6.01
CA SER A 31 6.99 8.35 -6.10
C SER A 31 6.10 8.90 -4.98
N SER A 32 6.11 10.18 -4.75
CA SER A 32 5.38 10.77 -3.63
C SER A 32 4.69 12.05 -4.05
N ASP A 33 3.66 12.40 -3.28
CA ASP A 33 2.97 13.68 -3.29
C ASP A 33 3.35 14.50 -2.05
N PRO A 34 2.79 15.70 -1.84
CA PRO A 34 3.05 16.50 -0.66
C PRO A 34 2.68 15.84 0.67
N HIS A 35 1.88 14.80 0.64
CA HIS A 35 1.32 14.07 1.78
C HIS A 35 2.02 12.74 2.06
N ASN A 36 3.05 12.40 1.28
CA ASN A 36 3.76 11.13 1.35
C ASN A 36 2.82 9.92 1.15
N SER A 37 1.91 10.02 0.19
CA SER A 37 1.00 8.94 -0.19
C SER A 37 1.73 7.87 -1.00
N GLU A 38 1.35 6.59 -0.82
CA GLU A 38 1.83 5.48 -1.64
C GLU A 38 1.20 5.53 -3.05
N TYR A 39 -0.11 5.66 -3.11
CA TYR A 39 -0.85 5.95 -4.34
C TYR A 39 -1.12 7.45 -4.39
N VAL A 40 -0.66 8.10 -5.44
CA VAL A 40 -0.70 9.56 -5.54
C VAL A 40 -1.82 10.03 -6.47
N PRO A 41 -2.48 11.15 -6.17
CA PRO A 41 -3.37 11.78 -7.13
C PRO A 41 -2.63 12.14 -8.43
N SER A 42 -3.32 12.10 -9.55
CA SER A 42 -2.73 12.26 -10.90
C SER A 42 -1.90 13.53 -11.10
N ARG A 43 -2.17 14.61 -10.34
CA ARG A 43 -1.36 15.84 -10.34
C ARG A 43 0.10 15.59 -9.96
N TRP A 44 0.36 14.63 -9.09
CA TRP A 44 1.70 14.34 -8.55
C TRP A 44 2.33 13.07 -9.13
N GLU A 45 1.76 12.47 -10.17
CA GLU A 45 2.36 11.36 -10.91
C GLU A 45 3.58 11.78 -11.77
N GLY A 46 4.43 12.67 -11.27
CA GLY A 46 5.57 13.24 -12.00
C GLY A 46 6.57 12.21 -12.47
N ARG A 47 6.89 11.19 -11.65
CA ARG A 47 7.74 10.07 -12.03
C ARG A 47 7.16 9.28 -13.21
N LYS A 48 5.87 8.92 -13.14
CA LYS A 48 5.15 8.24 -14.22
C LYS A 48 5.10 9.09 -15.48
N TRP A 49 4.84 10.37 -15.34
CA TRP A 49 4.80 11.29 -16.47
C TRP A 49 6.14 11.37 -17.21
N ILE A 50 7.27 11.50 -16.49
CA ILE A 50 8.59 11.67 -17.11
C ILE A 50 9.19 10.37 -17.65
N SER A 51 8.93 9.22 -17.00
CA SER A 51 9.54 7.93 -17.32
C SER A 51 8.65 6.96 -18.10
N GLY A 52 7.33 7.09 -17.97
CA GLY A 52 6.35 6.12 -18.45
C GLY A 52 6.18 4.90 -17.53
N PHE A 53 6.95 4.80 -16.44
CA PHE A 53 6.82 3.73 -15.46
C PHE A 53 5.69 4.04 -14.46
N ASP A 54 4.71 3.15 -14.35
CA ASP A 54 3.48 3.34 -13.57
C ASP A 54 3.42 2.60 -12.22
N GLY A 55 4.39 1.72 -11.91
CA GLY A 55 4.42 1.03 -10.61
C GLY A 55 4.38 2.00 -9.43
N SER A 56 3.84 1.62 -8.26
CA SER A 56 3.63 2.53 -7.12
C SER A 56 4.94 2.97 -6.42
N ALA A 57 6.03 2.24 -6.58
CA ALA A 57 7.31 2.54 -5.92
C ALA A 57 8.45 2.73 -6.92
N GLY A 58 9.24 3.79 -6.74
CA GLY A 58 10.46 4.05 -7.50
C GLY A 58 10.82 5.53 -7.53
N THR A 59 12.04 5.83 -7.95
CA THR A 59 12.56 7.19 -8.10
C THR A 59 13.20 7.35 -9.46
N ALA A 60 12.73 8.30 -10.26
CA ALA A 60 13.37 8.65 -11.52
C ALA A 60 14.37 9.79 -11.31
N VAL A 61 15.53 9.66 -11.91
CA VAL A 61 16.58 10.69 -11.91
C VAL A 61 16.98 11.00 -13.34
N VAL A 62 16.98 12.27 -13.69
CA VAL A 62 17.36 12.75 -15.02
C VAL A 62 18.54 13.71 -14.90
N THR A 63 19.63 13.43 -15.61
CA THR A 63 20.74 14.36 -15.78
C THR A 63 20.66 15.05 -17.15
N LEU A 64 21.57 15.94 -17.46
CA LEU A 64 21.62 16.60 -18.78
C LEU A 64 21.87 15.61 -19.93
N HIS A 65 22.36 14.39 -19.64
CA HIS A 65 22.79 13.42 -20.63
C HIS A 65 22.23 12.01 -20.47
N SER A 66 21.78 11.64 -19.26
CA SER A 66 21.32 10.30 -18.90
C SER A 66 20.03 10.33 -18.11
N ALA A 67 19.32 9.21 -18.04
CA ALA A 67 18.17 9.03 -17.18
C ALA A 67 18.17 7.62 -16.55
N ALA A 68 17.76 7.50 -15.29
CA ALA A 68 17.68 6.22 -14.61
C ALA A 68 16.43 6.16 -13.69
N LEU A 69 15.95 4.94 -13.44
CA LEU A 69 14.84 4.66 -12.56
C LEU A 69 15.24 3.60 -11.54
N TRP A 70 15.22 3.95 -10.26
CA TRP A 70 15.31 2.98 -9.14
C TRP A 70 13.93 2.47 -8.80
N THR A 71 13.80 1.15 -8.62
CA THR A 71 12.57 0.53 -8.11
C THR A 71 12.91 -0.77 -7.37
N ASP A 72 11.96 -1.27 -6.57
CA ASP A 72 12.13 -2.49 -5.80
C ASP A 72 11.71 -3.77 -6.56
N SER A 73 11.93 -4.93 -5.93
CA SER A 73 11.77 -6.24 -6.56
C SER A 73 10.35 -6.57 -7.04
N ARG A 74 9.32 -5.88 -6.55
CA ARG A 74 7.93 -6.07 -6.98
C ARG A 74 7.74 -5.65 -8.43
N TYR A 75 8.57 -4.72 -8.91
CA TYR A 75 8.44 -4.03 -10.20
C TYR A 75 9.57 -4.31 -11.20
N PHE A 76 10.58 -5.11 -10.88
CA PHE A 76 11.73 -5.30 -11.80
C PHE A 76 11.31 -5.73 -13.20
N LEU A 77 10.41 -6.71 -13.32
CA LEU A 77 9.96 -7.22 -14.61
C LEU A 77 9.10 -6.18 -15.35
N ALA A 78 8.15 -5.55 -14.66
CA ALA A 78 7.31 -4.50 -15.23
C ALA A 78 8.14 -3.29 -15.69
N ALA A 79 9.11 -2.85 -14.87
CA ALA A 79 9.99 -1.73 -15.23
C ALA A 79 10.91 -2.07 -16.41
N GLU A 80 11.44 -3.29 -16.50
CA GLU A 80 12.24 -3.73 -17.64
C GLU A 80 11.46 -3.65 -18.95
N GLU A 81 10.20 -4.04 -18.94
CA GLU A 81 9.30 -3.95 -20.09
C GLU A 81 8.95 -2.49 -20.42
N GLN A 82 8.45 -1.73 -19.45
CA GLN A 82 7.95 -0.37 -19.65
C GLN A 82 9.05 0.63 -20.03
N LEU A 83 10.27 0.46 -19.50
CA LEU A 83 11.41 1.31 -19.86
C LEU A 83 12.11 0.88 -21.14
N SER A 84 11.81 -0.29 -21.68
CA SER A 84 12.44 -0.84 -22.88
C SER A 84 12.32 0.12 -24.06
N GLY A 85 13.47 0.51 -24.65
CA GLY A 85 13.56 1.44 -25.79
C GLY A 85 13.30 2.91 -25.44
N THR A 86 13.25 3.27 -24.16
CA THR A 86 13.42 4.64 -23.66
C THR A 86 14.89 4.90 -23.33
N GLU A 87 15.22 6.13 -22.89
CA GLU A 87 16.55 6.46 -22.39
C GLU A 87 16.79 5.99 -20.95
N PHE A 88 15.73 5.64 -20.22
CA PHE A 88 15.83 5.27 -18.80
C PHE A 88 16.54 3.93 -18.59
N GLN A 89 17.56 3.94 -17.72
CA GLN A 89 18.23 2.75 -17.24
C GLN A 89 17.52 2.23 -15.97
N LEU A 90 17.20 0.94 -15.93
CA LEU A 90 16.62 0.32 -14.74
C LEU A 90 17.72 0.06 -13.70
N MET A 91 17.55 0.63 -12.51
CA MET A 91 18.35 0.42 -11.32
C MET A 91 17.57 -0.43 -10.30
N ARG A 92 18.02 -1.68 -10.10
CA ARG A 92 17.33 -2.65 -9.23
C ARG A 92 17.76 -2.45 -7.79
N GLU A 93 16.89 -1.85 -6.97
CA GLU A 93 17.19 -1.61 -5.56
C GLU A 93 17.54 -2.89 -4.81
N ARG A 94 18.52 -2.80 -3.90
CA ARG A 94 18.99 -3.91 -3.05
C ARG A 94 19.58 -5.11 -3.81
N VAL A 95 19.99 -4.90 -5.05
CA VAL A 95 20.74 -5.87 -5.84
C VAL A 95 22.21 -5.46 -5.83
N ASP A 96 23.09 -6.42 -5.53
CA ASP A 96 24.53 -6.17 -5.47
C ASP A 96 25.04 -5.56 -6.77
N GLY A 97 25.82 -4.48 -6.65
CA GLY A 97 26.37 -3.74 -7.78
C GLY A 97 25.48 -2.63 -8.34
N THR A 98 24.25 -2.46 -7.85
CA THR A 98 23.42 -1.30 -8.19
C THR A 98 23.88 -0.09 -7.39
N PRO A 99 24.28 1.03 -8.05
CA PRO A 99 24.70 2.24 -7.34
C PRO A 99 23.51 2.89 -6.64
N SER A 100 23.76 3.56 -5.52
CA SER A 100 22.80 4.48 -4.93
C SER A 100 22.53 5.68 -5.87
N ILE A 101 21.43 6.38 -5.64
CA ILE A 101 21.10 7.62 -6.39
C ILE A 101 22.25 8.63 -6.30
N ALA A 102 22.82 8.81 -5.10
CA ALA A 102 23.89 9.77 -4.89
C ALA A 102 25.20 9.39 -5.60
N GLU A 103 25.57 8.10 -5.58
CA GLU A 103 26.75 7.59 -6.30
C GLU A 103 26.59 7.72 -7.82
N TRP A 104 25.41 7.38 -8.34
CA TRP A 104 25.11 7.48 -9.75
C TRP A 104 25.14 8.94 -10.23
N ILE A 105 24.47 9.86 -9.52
CA ILE A 105 24.49 11.28 -9.85
C ILE A 105 25.93 11.79 -9.84
N ALA A 106 26.72 11.50 -8.81
CA ALA A 106 28.10 11.96 -8.72
C ALA A 106 28.95 11.51 -9.93
N THR A 107 28.73 10.27 -10.42
CA THR A 107 29.42 9.75 -11.61
C THR A 107 28.95 10.45 -12.89
N GLU A 108 27.65 10.66 -13.06
CA GLU A 108 27.06 11.24 -14.28
C GLU A 108 27.35 12.73 -14.47
N ILE A 109 27.56 13.47 -13.38
CA ILE A 109 27.83 14.92 -13.43
C ILE A 109 29.32 15.25 -13.21
N GLU A 110 30.21 14.26 -13.23
CA GLU A 110 31.65 14.51 -13.12
C GLU A 110 32.15 15.43 -14.27
N GLY A 111 32.77 16.54 -13.89
CA GLY A 111 33.26 17.54 -14.87
C GLY A 111 32.19 18.52 -15.41
N VAL A 112 30.95 18.48 -14.92
CA VAL A 112 29.90 19.45 -15.26
C VAL A 112 30.11 20.75 -14.47
N GLU A 113 29.78 21.90 -15.06
CA GLU A 113 30.00 23.23 -14.44
C GLU A 113 29.19 23.45 -13.15
N SER A 114 27.99 22.87 -13.03
CA SER A 114 27.16 22.99 -11.84
C SER A 114 27.18 21.72 -11.02
N SER A 115 27.39 21.85 -9.71
CA SER A 115 27.23 20.79 -8.73
C SER A 115 25.89 20.91 -7.96
N GLU A 116 24.87 21.55 -8.54
CA GLU A 116 23.55 21.66 -7.96
C GLU A 116 22.54 20.78 -8.68
N ILE A 117 21.70 20.05 -7.94
CA ILE A 117 20.58 19.27 -8.47
C ILE A 117 19.26 19.79 -7.90
N GLY A 118 18.15 19.44 -8.54
CA GLY A 118 16.80 19.81 -8.11
C GLY A 118 15.96 18.64 -7.64
N VAL A 119 15.08 18.90 -6.70
CA VAL A 119 13.94 18.04 -6.31
C VAL A 119 12.82 18.94 -5.79
N ASP A 120 11.56 18.56 -6.01
CA ASP A 120 10.46 19.24 -5.36
C ASP A 120 10.40 18.83 -3.87
N GLY A 121 10.75 19.77 -2.98
CA GLY A 121 10.73 19.51 -1.54
C GLY A 121 9.34 19.33 -0.94
N MET A 122 8.26 19.61 -1.69
CA MET A 122 6.91 19.24 -1.29
C MET A 122 6.65 17.74 -1.49
N CYS A 123 7.33 17.09 -2.45
CA CYS A 123 7.14 15.69 -2.81
C CYS A 123 8.22 14.75 -2.24
N MET A 124 9.01 15.19 -1.26
CA MET A 124 10.03 14.39 -0.58
C MET A 124 9.99 14.65 0.92
N THR A 125 10.05 13.62 1.74
CA THR A 125 10.02 13.79 3.21
C THR A 125 11.26 14.47 3.74
N TYR A 126 11.15 15.00 4.97
CA TYR A 126 12.30 15.61 5.64
C TYR A 126 13.47 14.63 5.83
N ALA A 127 13.17 13.41 6.23
CA ALA A 127 14.20 12.38 6.44
C ALA A 127 14.90 12.04 5.12
N GLU A 128 14.14 11.67 4.07
CA GLU A 128 14.70 11.32 2.76
C GLU A 128 15.54 12.44 2.15
N CYS A 129 15.02 13.67 2.18
CA CYS A 129 15.76 14.81 1.64
C CYS A 129 17.04 15.12 2.44
N SER A 130 17.01 14.93 3.76
CA SER A 130 18.18 15.16 4.62
C SER A 130 19.27 14.09 4.38
N ASP A 131 18.86 12.82 4.23
CA ASP A 131 19.76 11.72 3.91
C ASP A 131 20.37 11.92 2.51
N LEU A 132 19.53 12.22 1.51
CA LEU A 132 19.98 12.54 0.14
C LEU A 132 21.00 13.68 0.11
N LYS A 133 20.74 14.79 0.83
CA LYS A 133 21.69 15.92 0.94
C LYS A 133 23.01 15.50 1.56
N THR A 134 22.96 14.64 2.56
CA THR A 134 24.16 14.13 3.25
C THR A 134 24.97 13.25 2.31
N ASP A 135 24.32 12.33 1.62
CA ASP A 135 24.96 11.40 0.69
C ASP A 135 25.57 12.11 -0.51
N LEU A 136 24.84 13.05 -1.11
CA LEU A 136 25.33 13.86 -2.24
C LEU A 136 26.51 14.75 -1.85
N LYS A 137 26.49 15.29 -0.63
CA LYS A 137 27.61 16.07 -0.12
C LYS A 137 28.88 15.21 0.04
N HIS A 138 28.74 13.96 0.49
CA HIS A 138 29.85 13.02 0.61
C HIS A 138 30.36 12.53 -0.75
N ASN A 139 29.47 12.34 -1.72
CA ASN A 139 29.79 11.80 -3.05
C ASN A 139 30.18 12.87 -4.09
N GLY A 140 30.62 14.06 -3.69
CA GLY A 140 31.11 15.06 -4.66
C GLY A 140 30.83 16.51 -4.28
N GLY A 141 30.37 16.79 -3.06
CA GLY A 141 30.04 18.15 -2.63
C GLY A 141 28.81 18.73 -3.34
N ILE A 142 27.92 17.86 -3.84
CA ILE A 142 26.74 18.22 -4.61
C ILE A 142 25.68 18.84 -3.68
N THR A 143 25.08 19.95 -4.13
CA THR A 143 24.02 20.65 -3.39
C THR A 143 22.63 20.35 -3.96
N VAL A 144 21.60 20.46 -3.12
CA VAL A 144 20.22 20.13 -3.49
C VAL A 144 19.32 21.34 -3.32
N ARG A 145 18.73 21.80 -4.40
CA ARG A 145 17.67 22.82 -4.44
C ARG A 145 16.31 22.14 -4.27
N THR A 146 15.50 22.62 -3.34
CA THR A 146 14.24 21.97 -2.93
C THR A 146 12.98 22.84 -3.10
N ASN A 147 13.14 24.04 -3.62
CA ASN A 147 12.06 25.04 -3.75
C ASN A 147 11.61 25.23 -5.22
N LEU A 148 11.64 24.16 -6.01
CA LEU A 148 11.34 24.21 -7.43
C LEU A 148 10.41 23.06 -7.83
N ASP A 149 9.17 23.38 -8.20
CA ASP A 149 8.29 22.49 -8.95
C ASP A 149 8.53 22.71 -10.45
N ILE A 150 9.46 21.92 -11.01
CA ILE A 150 9.83 22.05 -12.43
C ILE A 150 8.71 21.55 -13.36
N LEU A 151 7.84 20.67 -12.88
CA LEU A 151 6.74 20.12 -13.65
C LEU A 151 5.68 21.16 -14.02
N ASP A 152 5.42 22.12 -13.16
CA ASP A 152 4.46 23.21 -13.47
C ASP A 152 4.86 24.04 -14.70
N ARG A 153 6.14 23.97 -15.11
CA ARG A 153 6.66 24.70 -16.28
C ARG A 153 6.64 23.89 -17.56
N ILE A 154 6.70 22.55 -17.47
CA ILE A 154 6.88 21.67 -18.62
C ILE A 154 5.70 20.72 -18.87
N TRP A 155 4.90 20.43 -17.85
CA TRP A 155 3.72 19.58 -17.97
C TRP A 155 2.48 20.45 -18.23
N THR A 156 2.26 20.81 -19.47
CA THR A 156 1.25 21.81 -19.89
C THR A 156 -0.21 21.41 -19.62
N ASP A 157 -0.49 20.12 -19.57
CA ASP A 157 -1.79 19.52 -19.27
C ASP A 157 -1.83 18.85 -17.88
N ARG A 158 -0.98 19.32 -16.96
CA ARG A 158 -0.91 18.80 -15.61
C ARG A 158 -2.26 18.88 -14.92
N PRO A 159 -2.79 17.77 -14.35
CA PRO A 159 -4.05 17.79 -13.64
C PRO A 159 -4.07 18.80 -12.49
N SER A 160 -5.24 19.35 -12.19
CA SER A 160 -5.44 20.16 -10.99
C SER A 160 -5.42 19.30 -9.72
N VAL A 161 -5.29 19.93 -8.55
CA VAL A 161 -5.57 19.29 -7.26
C VAL A 161 -7.00 18.74 -7.30
N PRO A 162 -7.23 17.48 -6.88
CA PRO A 162 -8.57 16.89 -6.93
C PRO A 162 -9.53 17.61 -5.99
N LEU A 163 -10.79 17.74 -6.43
CA LEU A 163 -11.86 18.43 -5.72
C LEU A 163 -13.06 17.50 -5.44
N ASN A 164 -12.81 16.20 -5.26
CA ASN A 164 -13.86 15.24 -4.97
C ASN A 164 -14.50 15.52 -3.60
N PRO A 165 -15.83 15.33 -3.45
CA PRO A 165 -16.51 15.61 -2.21
C PRO A 165 -16.07 14.68 -1.08
N VAL A 166 -16.05 15.23 0.12
CA VAL A 166 -15.76 14.50 1.35
C VAL A 166 -17.06 14.05 2.01
N SER A 167 -17.07 12.88 2.61
CA SER A 167 -18.19 12.29 3.34
C SER A 167 -17.81 11.93 4.77
N ILE A 168 -18.79 11.92 5.66
CA ILE A 168 -18.63 11.51 7.06
C ILE A 168 -18.61 9.98 7.14
N GLN A 169 -17.62 9.42 7.85
CA GLN A 169 -17.63 8.02 8.26
C GLN A 169 -18.53 7.89 9.50
N PRO A 170 -19.66 7.18 9.41
CA PRO A 170 -20.59 7.07 10.52
C PRO A 170 -19.95 6.45 11.76
N ILE A 171 -20.34 6.96 12.95
CA ILE A 171 -19.80 6.49 14.23
C ILE A 171 -20.05 4.99 14.47
N GLU A 172 -21.11 4.45 13.90
CA GLU A 172 -21.44 3.01 13.96
C GLU A 172 -20.42 2.12 13.27
N TYR A 173 -19.56 2.69 12.38
CA TYR A 173 -18.43 2.00 11.74
C TYR A 173 -17.07 2.48 12.26
N ALA A 174 -16.97 3.73 12.70
CA ALA A 174 -15.73 4.29 13.24
C ALA A 174 -15.48 3.88 14.71
N GLY A 175 -16.54 3.70 15.50
CA GLY A 175 -16.48 3.25 16.89
C GLY A 175 -15.94 4.27 17.90
N GLU A 176 -15.34 5.38 17.45
CA GLU A 176 -14.79 6.46 18.28
C GLU A 176 -15.03 7.81 17.58
N SER A 177 -15.45 8.84 18.35
CA SER A 177 -15.71 10.17 17.80
C SER A 177 -14.40 10.88 17.38
N CYS A 178 -14.51 11.87 16.50
CA CYS A 178 -13.39 12.74 16.14
C CYS A 178 -12.87 13.47 17.39
N HIS A 179 -13.78 13.99 18.23
CA HIS A 179 -13.44 14.67 19.48
C HIS A 179 -12.57 13.81 20.41
N ASP A 180 -12.94 12.53 20.61
CA ASP A 180 -12.21 11.60 21.48
C ASP A 180 -10.82 11.27 20.89
N LYS A 181 -10.73 11.04 19.58
CA LYS A 181 -9.46 10.84 18.88
C LYS A 181 -8.52 12.04 19.04
N LEU A 182 -9.03 13.27 18.84
CA LEU A 182 -8.26 14.50 19.07
C LEU A 182 -7.81 14.61 20.54
N GLY A 183 -8.64 14.22 21.50
CA GLY A 183 -8.29 14.18 22.92
C GLY A 183 -7.13 13.21 23.22
N ARG A 184 -7.15 12.02 22.61
CA ARG A 184 -6.04 11.03 22.71
C ARG A 184 -4.76 11.55 22.07
N ILE A 185 -4.85 12.18 20.88
CA ILE A 185 -3.70 12.76 20.18
C ILE A 185 -3.09 13.85 21.05
N ARG A 186 -3.87 14.82 21.53
CA ARG A 186 -3.39 15.91 22.43
C ARG A 186 -2.70 15.35 23.67
N SER A 187 -3.31 14.34 24.31
CA SER A 187 -2.70 13.66 25.47
C SER A 187 -1.35 13.00 25.14
N SER A 188 -1.20 12.47 23.93
CA SER A 188 0.07 11.89 23.46
C SER A 188 1.11 12.97 23.15
N LEU A 189 0.70 14.08 22.56
CA LEU A 189 1.58 15.23 22.27
C LEU A 189 2.18 15.81 23.54
N LEU A 190 1.37 16.03 24.57
CA LEU A 190 1.86 16.52 25.88
C LEU A 190 2.93 15.61 26.48
N ARG A 191 2.76 14.29 26.42
CA ARG A 191 3.78 13.33 26.89
C ARG A 191 5.10 13.40 26.10
N ARG A 192 5.04 13.88 24.86
CA ARG A 192 6.20 14.08 23.96
C ARG A 192 6.77 15.49 24.02
N GLY A 193 6.22 16.36 24.87
CA GLY A 193 6.65 17.75 25.02
C GLY A 193 6.22 18.67 23.88
N ALA A 194 5.14 18.30 23.16
CA ALA A 194 4.57 19.10 22.08
C ALA A 194 3.19 19.64 22.46
N CYS A 195 2.92 20.89 22.09
CA CYS A 195 1.62 21.55 22.27
C CYS A 195 0.73 21.43 21.02
N GLY A 196 1.31 21.06 19.89
CA GLY A 196 0.60 20.83 18.65
C GLY A 196 1.36 19.90 17.72
N MET A 197 0.71 19.47 16.63
CA MET A 197 1.35 18.70 15.55
C MET A 197 0.81 19.11 14.19
N LEU A 198 1.68 19.03 13.18
CA LEU A 198 1.28 19.03 11.78
C LEU A 198 1.09 17.58 11.34
N MET A 199 -0.09 17.27 10.84
CA MET A 199 -0.43 15.99 10.25
C MET A 199 -0.50 16.15 8.73
N THR A 200 0.29 15.37 8.00
CA THR A 200 0.40 15.44 6.54
C THR A 200 -0.17 14.22 5.85
N GLN A 201 -0.14 13.04 6.46
CA GLN A 201 -0.65 11.82 5.85
C GLN A 201 -2.18 11.83 5.74
N LEU A 202 -2.68 11.58 4.54
CA LEU A 202 -4.10 11.68 4.21
C LEU A 202 -4.97 10.67 4.98
N ASP A 203 -4.46 9.47 5.18
CA ASP A 203 -5.17 8.42 5.92
C ASP A 203 -5.22 8.68 7.43
N ASP A 204 -4.17 9.30 8.00
CA ASP A 204 -4.16 9.76 9.39
C ASP A 204 -5.19 10.88 9.61
N ILE A 205 -5.27 11.82 8.66
CA ILE A 205 -6.27 12.91 8.67
C ILE A 205 -7.68 12.34 8.57
N ALA A 206 -7.90 11.45 7.59
CA ALA A 206 -9.19 10.82 7.36
C ALA A 206 -9.66 9.99 8.57
N TRP A 207 -8.75 9.24 9.20
CA TRP A 207 -9.04 8.48 10.41
C TRP A 207 -9.36 9.40 11.59
N THR A 208 -8.53 10.42 11.81
CA THR A 208 -8.69 11.35 12.95
C THR A 208 -10.04 12.07 12.90
N LEU A 209 -10.43 12.53 11.72
CA LEU A 209 -11.64 13.33 11.53
C LEU A 209 -12.90 12.49 11.24
N ASN A 210 -12.82 11.18 11.14
CA ASN A 210 -13.91 10.32 10.65
C ASN A 210 -14.48 10.82 9.31
N LEU A 211 -13.60 11.19 8.40
CA LEU A 211 -13.96 11.64 7.05
C LEU A 211 -13.37 10.70 6.00
N ARG A 212 -14.04 10.59 4.87
CA ARG A 212 -13.59 9.83 3.70
C ARG A 212 -13.78 10.64 2.43
N GLY A 213 -12.90 10.41 1.44
CA GLY A 213 -12.97 11.04 0.12
C GLY A 213 -12.57 10.06 -0.96
N THR A 214 -12.40 10.56 -2.19
CA THR A 214 -12.04 9.74 -3.36
C THR A 214 -10.97 10.44 -4.20
N ASP A 215 -10.09 11.21 -3.58
CA ASP A 215 -9.03 11.94 -4.29
C ASP A 215 -7.89 11.03 -4.74
N VAL A 216 -7.72 9.90 -4.07
CA VAL A 216 -6.74 8.87 -4.39
C VAL A 216 -7.48 7.62 -4.88
N HIS A 217 -7.02 7.05 -5.98
CA HIS A 217 -7.62 5.84 -6.54
C HIS A 217 -7.61 4.70 -5.52
N CYS A 218 -8.70 3.97 -5.39
CA CYS A 218 -8.91 2.84 -4.47
C CYS A 218 -8.71 3.15 -2.97
N THR A 219 -8.26 4.35 -2.61
CA THR A 219 -7.99 4.73 -1.22
C THR A 219 -8.97 5.81 -0.77
N PRO A 220 -9.79 5.58 0.26
CA PRO A 220 -10.88 6.50 0.62
C PRO A 220 -10.39 7.69 1.44
N VAL A 221 -9.47 8.47 0.89
CA VAL A 221 -8.86 9.66 1.49
C VAL A 221 -9.08 10.91 0.63
N PHE A 222 -8.74 12.05 1.17
CA PHE A 222 -8.90 13.35 0.52
C PHE A 222 -7.68 14.24 0.80
N VAL A 223 -7.30 15.06 -0.17
CA VAL A 223 -6.15 15.98 -0.08
C VAL A 223 -6.48 17.09 0.91
N ALA A 224 -5.72 17.15 2.01
CA ALA A 224 -5.86 18.14 3.08
C ALA A 224 -4.62 18.13 4.01
N TRP A 225 -4.48 19.17 4.83
CA TRP A 225 -3.56 19.22 5.95
C TRP A 225 -4.36 19.36 7.24
N LEU A 226 -3.81 18.89 8.36
CA LEU A 226 -4.44 19.07 9.66
C LEU A 226 -3.39 19.56 10.66
N ILE A 227 -3.65 20.71 11.30
CA ILE A 227 -2.92 21.15 12.47
C ILE A 227 -3.77 20.85 13.70
N VAL A 228 -3.26 20.02 14.58
CA VAL A 228 -3.87 19.76 15.89
C VAL A 228 -3.12 20.57 16.93
N ALA A 229 -3.73 21.63 17.47
CA ALA A 229 -3.19 22.42 18.57
C ALA A 229 -3.88 22.05 19.89
N GLU A 230 -3.45 22.67 20.98
CA GLU A 230 -3.92 22.34 22.34
C GLU A 230 -5.44 22.47 22.49
N GLU A 231 -6.01 23.57 21.99
CA GLU A 231 -7.46 23.85 22.14
C GLU A 231 -8.24 23.62 20.84
N VAL A 232 -7.65 23.85 19.67
CA VAL A 232 -8.32 23.82 18.38
C VAL A 232 -7.61 22.86 17.42
N ALA A 233 -8.35 22.22 16.54
CA ALA A 233 -7.81 21.59 15.34
C ALA A 233 -8.26 22.37 14.11
N VAL A 234 -7.38 22.54 13.11
CA VAL A 234 -7.69 23.27 11.88
C VAL A 234 -7.41 22.37 10.68
N LEU A 235 -8.46 22.10 9.91
CA LEU A 235 -8.40 21.36 8.66
C LEU A 235 -8.20 22.35 7.49
N TYR A 236 -7.09 22.22 6.78
CA TYR A 236 -6.78 22.99 5.57
C TYR A 236 -7.19 22.17 4.35
N ILE A 237 -8.28 22.57 3.71
CA ILE A 237 -8.92 21.83 2.61
C ILE A 237 -9.57 22.80 1.63
N LYS A 238 -9.75 22.39 0.37
CA LYS A 238 -10.50 23.18 -0.60
C LYS A 238 -12.01 23.19 -0.26
N ASP A 239 -12.61 24.37 -0.17
CA ASP A 239 -14.01 24.57 0.22
C ASP A 239 -14.99 23.78 -0.66
N GLU A 240 -14.67 23.61 -1.95
CA GLU A 240 -15.50 22.89 -2.92
C GLU A 240 -15.72 21.41 -2.55
N LYS A 241 -14.91 20.85 -1.67
CA LYS A 241 -15.04 19.48 -1.20
C LYS A 241 -16.03 19.31 -0.05
N LEU A 242 -16.42 20.39 0.60
CA LEU A 242 -17.18 20.38 1.84
C LEU A 242 -18.66 20.65 1.60
N SER A 243 -19.50 19.69 1.97
CA SER A 243 -20.95 19.93 2.07
C SER A 243 -21.29 20.70 3.36
N PRO A 244 -22.45 21.38 3.42
CA PRO A 244 -22.91 22.00 4.66
C PRO A 244 -22.99 21.02 5.84
N GLU A 245 -23.33 19.75 5.59
CA GLU A 245 -23.40 18.69 6.59
C GLU A 245 -22.00 18.39 7.17
N VAL A 246 -20.98 18.31 6.32
CA VAL A 246 -19.58 18.07 6.76
C VAL A 246 -19.06 19.26 7.56
N ILE A 247 -19.39 20.50 7.15
CA ILE A 247 -19.02 21.72 7.89
C ILE A 247 -19.68 21.73 9.29
N GLU A 248 -20.97 21.41 9.37
CA GLU A 248 -21.68 21.34 10.65
C GLU A 248 -21.08 20.26 11.56
N TYR A 249 -20.77 19.07 10.99
CA TYR A 249 -20.10 17.99 11.70
C TYR A 249 -18.73 18.42 12.26
N LEU A 250 -17.85 19.00 11.43
CA LEU A 250 -16.54 19.47 11.86
C LEU A 250 -16.62 20.51 12.98
N ASN A 251 -17.54 21.47 12.86
CA ASN A 251 -17.79 22.46 13.89
C ASN A 251 -18.24 21.82 15.22
N ALA A 252 -19.13 20.81 15.17
CA ALA A 252 -19.60 20.09 16.34
C ALA A 252 -18.47 19.30 17.04
N GLU A 253 -17.52 18.77 16.27
CA GLU A 253 -16.34 18.04 16.75
C GLU A 253 -15.18 18.95 17.17
N GLY A 254 -15.32 20.28 17.07
CA GLY A 254 -14.31 21.26 17.48
C GLY A 254 -13.17 21.42 16.48
N VAL A 255 -13.45 21.23 15.18
CA VAL A 255 -12.50 21.40 14.07
C VAL A 255 -12.88 22.61 13.24
N ALA A 256 -11.97 23.59 13.15
CA ALA A 256 -12.10 24.71 12.24
C ALA A 256 -11.62 24.34 10.83
N VAL A 257 -12.07 25.09 9.83
CA VAL A 257 -11.70 24.87 8.43
C VAL A 257 -11.02 26.11 7.87
N ASP A 258 -10.00 25.92 7.04
CA ASP A 258 -9.32 26.98 6.28
C ASP A 258 -8.93 26.43 4.89
N ASP A 259 -8.56 27.32 3.96
CA ASP A 259 -8.19 26.92 2.60
C ASP A 259 -6.88 26.12 2.59
N TYR A 260 -6.83 25.09 1.74
CA TYR A 260 -5.68 24.19 1.57
C TYR A 260 -4.35 24.93 1.32
N ASP A 261 -4.40 26.01 0.52
CA ASP A 261 -3.21 26.76 0.12
C ASP A 261 -2.65 27.64 1.25
N ASN A 262 -3.42 27.85 2.32
CA ASN A 262 -3.01 28.67 3.46
C ASN A 262 -2.05 27.96 4.42
N ILE A 263 -1.69 26.70 4.21
CA ILE A 263 -0.88 25.92 5.16
C ILE A 263 0.49 26.56 5.47
N ILE A 264 1.14 27.15 4.46
CA ILE A 264 2.44 27.82 4.64
C ILE A 264 2.30 29.06 5.53
N ASP A 265 1.28 29.89 5.28
CA ASP A 265 1.00 31.09 6.07
C ASP A 265 0.57 30.71 7.49
N ALA A 266 -0.21 29.66 7.63
CA ALA A 266 -0.62 29.12 8.92
C ALA A 266 0.58 28.68 9.77
N LEU A 267 1.52 27.95 9.19
CA LEU A 267 2.73 27.51 9.89
C LEU A 267 3.67 28.69 10.22
N ASN A 268 3.79 29.66 9.33
CA ASN A 268 4.56 30.87 9.58
C ASN A 268 3.96 31.75 10.70
N SER A 269 2.65 31.73 10.85
CA SER A 269 1.90 32.49 11.89
C SER A 269 1.57 31.69 13.14
N TYR A 270 1.90 30.37 13.17
CA TYR A 270 1.62 29.51 14.31
C TYR A 270 2.29 30.04 15.57
N ASP A 271 1.50 30.30 16.61
CA ASP A 271 1.92 30.92 17.86
C ASP A 271 1.98 29.96 19.06
N GLY A 272 1.74 28.67 18.82
CA GLY A 272 1.93 27.61 19.82
C GLY A 272 3.41 27.46 20.18
N TYR A 273 3.69 27.09 21.44
CA TYR A 273 5.07 27.03 21.94
C TYR A 273 5.92 25.95 21.25
N THR A 274 5.31 24.78 20.94
CA THR A 274 5.98 23.66 20.27
C THR A 274 5.06 23.02 19.24
N LEU A 275 5.63 22.60 18.09
CA LEU A 275 4.94 21.87 17.03
C LEU A 275 5.70 20.58 16.70
N LEU A 276 5.02 19.43 16.82
CA LEU A 276 5.56 18.13 16.39
C LEU A 276 5.41 17.97 14.88
N ILE A 277 6.49 17.56 14.23
CA ILE A 277 6.48 17.01 12.89
C ILE A 277 7.05 15.60 12.92
N ASP A 278 6.50 14.69 12.10
CA ASP A 278 7.10 13.40 11.85
C ASP A 278 8.08 13.52 10.67
N PRO A 279 9.38 13.34 10.88
CA PRO A 279 10.37 13.49 9.81
C PRO A 279 10.23 12.47 8.69
N ALA A 280 9.58 11.32 8.96
CA ALA A 280 9.37 10.27 7.98
C ALA A 280 8.16 10.52 7.06
N THR A 281 7.28 11.47 7.41
CA THR A 281 6.03 11.71 6.66
C THR A 281 5.82 13.17 6.28
N THR A 282 6.37 14.11 7.07
CA THR A 282 6.28 15.55 6.76
C THR A 282 7.24 15.88 5.63
N ASN A 283 6.74 16.53 4.57
CA ASN A 283 7.56 16.93 3.45
C ASN A 283 8.63 17.97 3.84
N TYR A 284 9.70 17.99 3.06
CA TYR A 284 10.86 18.83 3.37
C TYR A 284 10.52 20.31 3.43
N THR A 285 9.71 20.81 2.51
CA THR A 285 9.37 22.25 2.44
C THR A 285 8.68 22.72 3.71
N LEU A 286 7.62 22.05 4.15
CA LEU A 286 6.91 22.42 5.38
C LEU A 286 7.78 22.26 6.62
N SER A 287 8.66 21.25 6.65
CA SER A 287 9.59 21.04 7.76
C SER A 287 10.64 22.15 7.93
N GLN A 288 10.88 22.97 6.89
CA GLN A 288 11.84 24.08 6.94
C GLN A 288 11.22 25.40 7.41
N LEU A 289 9.91 25.50 7.51
CA LEU A 289 9.23 26.71 7.97
C LEU A 289 9.56 27.00 9.44
N ARG A 290 9.72 28.26 9.76
CA ARG A 290 10.13 28.72 11.09
C ARG A 290 9.20 29.85 11.54
N GLY A 291 8.07 29.46 12.13
CA GLY A 291 7.21 30.36 12.88
C GLY A 291 7.77 30.66 14.28
N ASN A 292 6.95 31.19 15.19
CA ASN A 292 7.30 31.46 16.57
C ASN A 292 7.21 30.23 17.48
N PHE A 293 7.59 29.04 16.99
CA PHE A 293 7.50 27.78 17.72
C PHE A 293 8.82 27.01 17.69
N ASN A 294 9.00 26.12 18.66
CA ASN A 294 10.07 25.13 18.66
C ASN A 294 9.59 23.86 17.96
N LEU A 295 10.39 23.36 17.04
CA LEU A 295 10.10 22.12 16.34
C LEU A 295 10.43 20.91 17.21
N VAL A 296 9.48 20.00 17.37
CA VAL A 296 9.68 18.66 17.96
C VAL A 296 9.68 17.64 16.84
N SER A 297 10.85 17.08 16.53
CA SER A 297 11.01 16.03 15.51
C SER A 297 10.85 14.65 16.17
N ALA A 298 9.73 13.99 15.95
CA ALA A 298 9.42 12.69 16.52
C ALA A 298 8.34 11.97 15.68
N PRO A 299 8.27 10.61 15.72
CA PRO A 299 7.21 9.88 15.04
C PRO A 299 5.82 10.33 15.48
N SER A 300 4.88 10.41 14.52
CA SER A 300 3.46 10.65 14.79
C SER A 300 2.89 9.59 15.74
N PRO A 301 2.02 9.96 16.70
CA PRO A 301 1.30 8.98 17.51
C PRO A 301 0.12 8.32 16.79
N VAL A 302 -0.32 8.88 15.67
CA VAL A 302 -1.58 8.50 15.00
C VAL A 302 -1.50 7.13 14.33
N PRO A 303 -0.42 6.75 13.61
CA PRO A 303 -0.33 5.44 12.99
C PRO A 303 -0.51 4.27 13.96
N GLU A 304 0.08 4.35 15.18
CA GLU A 304 -0.10 3.31 16.20
C GLU A 304 -1.55 3.30 16.73
N MET A 305 -2.16 4.46 16.96
CA MET A 305 -3.54 4.58 17.43
C MET A 305 -4.54 4.03 16.41
N LYS A 306 -4.32 4.26 15.12
CA LYS A 306 -5.11 3.79 14.00
C LYS A 306 -4.93 2.28 13.76
N ALA A 307 -3.71 1.78 13.91
CA ALA A 307 -3.39 0.37 13.72
C ALA A 307 -4.10 -0.55 14.74
N ILE A 308 -4.29 -0.08 15.97
CA ILE A 308 -5.02 -0.83 17.02
C ILE A 308 -6.52 -0.57 16.85
N LYS A 309 -7.19 -1.46 16.12
CA LYS A 309 -8.62 -1.38 15.84
C LYS A 309 -9.43 -1.49 17.13
N ASN A 310 -10.42 -0.61 17.30
CA ASN A 310 -11.40 -0.74 18.35
C ASN A 310 -12.36 -1.92 18.07
N GLU A 311 -13.24 -2.23 19.03
CA GLU A 311 -14.13 -3.39 18.92
C GLU A 311 -15.13 -3.28 17.76
N VAL A 312 -15.58 -2.05 17.44
CA VAL A 312 -16.49 -1.79 16.31
C VAL A 312 -15.76 -2.05 14.99
N GLU A 313 -14.56 -1.52 14.82
CA GLU A 313 -13.73 -1.75 13.63
C GLU A 313 -13.36 -3.23 13.46
N CYS A 314 -12.99 -3.94 14.54
CA CYS A 314 -12.72 -5.38 14.49
C CYS A 314 -13.95 -6.18 14.03
N ASN A 315 -15.14 -5.82 14.49
CA ASN A 315 -16.38 -6.46 14.03
C ASN A 315 -16.75 -6.06 12.60
N GLY A 316 -16.46 -4.81 12.22
CA GLY A 316 -16.57 -4.34 10.85
C GLY A 316 -15.75 -5.18 9.88
N PHE A 317 -14.47 -5.42 10.19
CA PHE A 317 -13.62 -6.32 9.40
C PHE A 317 -14.21 -7.73 9.27
N ARG A 318 -14.69 -8.33 10.37
CA ARG A 318 -15.33 -9.66 10.32
C ARG A 318 -16.54 -9.68 9.38
N ASN A 319 -17.36 -8.63 9.41
CA ASN A 319 -18.54 -8.49 8.56
C ASN A 319 -18.15 -8.24 7.08
N ALA A 320 -17.17 -7.37 6.83
CA ALA A 320 -16.65 -7.10 5.49
C ALA A 320 -16.09 -8.38 4.86
N MET A 321 -15.30 -9.15 5.60
CA MET A 321 -14.72 -10.42 5.12
C MET A 321 -15.77 -11.49 4.85
N GLN A 322 -16.90 -11.51 5.56
CA GLN A 322 -18.01 -12.41 5.23
C GLN A 322 -18.67 -12.04 3.90
N ARG A 323 -18.94 -10.76 3.66
CA ARG A 323 -19.51 -10.28 2.40
C ARG A 323 -18.56 -10.53 1.23
N ASP A 324 -17.29 -10.20 1.40
CA ASP A 324 -16.25 -10.44 0.40
C ASP A 324 -16.10 -11.94 0.10
N GLY A 325 -16.15 -12.78 1.14
CA GLY A 325 -16.14 -14.22 1.00
C GLY A 325 -17.31 -14.78 0.17
N VAL A 326 -18.50 -14.19 0.30
CA VAL A 326 -19.66 -14.54 -0.57
C VAL A 326 -19.38 -14.17 -2.02
N ALA A 327 -18.82 -12.98 -2.28
CA ALA A 327 -18.44 -12.55 -3.63
C ALA A 327 -17.36 -13.47 -4.21
N MET A 328 -16.34 -13.83 -3.42
CA MET A 328 -15.27 -14.75 -3.83
C MET A 328 -15.79 -16.16 -4.15
N VAL A 329 -16.69 -16.72 -3.36
CA VAL A 329 -17.30 -18.03 -3.64
C VAL A 329 -18.07 -18.02 -4.95
N LYS A 330 -18.90 -17.00 -5.19
CA LYS A 330 -19.63 -16.84 -6.45
C LYS A 330 -18.67 -16.70 -7.63
N PHE A 331 -17.61 -15.91 -7.45
CA PHE A 331 -16.59 -15.71 -8.47
C PHE A 331 -15.83 -17.01 -8.81
N LEU A 332 -15.33 -17.73 -7.81
CA LEU A 332 -14.57 -18.96 -8.03
C LEU A 332 -15.40 -20.04 -8.71
N LYS A 333 -16.68 -20.16 -8.33
CA LYS A 333 -17.61 -21.08 -9.02
C LYS A 333 -17.82 -20.66 -10.47
N TRP A 334 -18.09 -19.38 -10.71
CA TRP A 334 -18.24 -18.85 -12.06
C TRP A 334 -16.98 -19.07 -12.91
N LEU A 335 -15.79 -18.82 -12.36
CA LEU A 335 -14.51 -18.97 -13.05
C LEU A 335 -14.28 -20.42 -13.50
N GLU A 336 -14.59 -21.39 -12.64
CA GLU A 336 -14.48 -22.83 -12.95
C GLU A 336 -15.35 -23.23 -14.14
N GLU A 337 -16.51 -22.59 -14.32
CA GLU A 337 -17.44 -22.83 -15.43
C GLU A 337 -17.14 -22.01 -16.68
N ALA A 338 -16.53 -20.83 -16.52
CA ALA A 338 -16.31 -19.87 -17.61
C ALA A 338 -15.02 -20.15 -18.39
N VAL A 339 -13.92 -20.45 -17.71
CA VAL A 339 -12.62 -20.68 -18.36
C VAL A 339 -12.64 -21.78 -19.42
N PRO A 340 -13.30 -22.95 -19.20
CA PRO A 340 -13.40 -23.98 -20.25
C PRO A 340 -14.14 -23.54 -21.52
N LYS A 341 -14.93 -22.46 -21.47
CA LYS A 341 -15.64 -21.90 -22.64
C LYS A 341 -14.73 -21.06 -23.53
N GLY A 342 -13.55 -20.65 -23.02
CA GLY A 342 -12.49 -20.01 -23.80
C GLY A 342 -12.73 -18.54 -24.19
N CYS A 343 -13.59 -17.83 -23.44
CA CYS A 343 -13.91 -16.42 -23.72
C CYS A 343 -13.35 -15.44 -22.68
N GLU A 344 -12.78 -15.96 -21.58
CA GLU A 344 -12.33 -15.11 -20.47
C GLU A 344 -10.88 -14.71 -20.63
N THR A 345 -10.56 -13.49 -20.16
CA THR A 345 -9.22 -12.88 -20.13
C THR A 345 -8.92 -12.39 -18.72
N GLU A 346 -7.70 -11.95 -18.46
CA GLU A 346 -7.29 -11.35 -17.17
C GLU A 346 -8.17 -10.13 -16.82
N LEU A 347 -8.44 -9.25 -17.80
CA LEU A 347 -9.34 -8.12 -17.60
C LEU A 347 -10.80 -8.53 -17.37
N SER A 348 -11.29 -9.54 -18.09
CA SER A 348 -12.69 -9.95 -17.94
C SER A 348 -12.96 -10.57 -16.57
N VAL A 349 -12.02 -11.32 -16.01
CA VAL A 349 -12.17 -11.91 -14.67
C VAL A 349 -12.04 -10.85 -13.58
N SER A 350 -11.19 -9.86 -13.74
CA SER A 350 -11.11 -8.70 -12.84
C SER A 350 -12.45 -7.93 -12.81
N ALA A 351 -12.99 -7.62 -13.99
CA ALA A 351 -14.29 -6.94 -14.11
C ALA A 351 -15.43 -7.76 -13.49
N LYS A 352 -15.39 -9.09 -13.64
CA LYS A 352 -16.40 -9.98 -13.07
C LYS A 352 -16.35 -10.01 -11.55
N LEU A 353 -15.15 -10.05 -10.97
CA LEU A 353 -14.98 -10.01 -9.51
C LEU A 353 -15.49 -8.68 -8.93
N ARG A 354 -15.11 -7.55 -9.55
CA ARG A 354 -15.61 -6.23 -9.16
C ARG A 354 -17.14 -6.17 -9.21
N GLN A 355 -17.77 -6.73 -10.24
CA GLN A 355 -19.24 -6.82 -10.34
C GLN A 355 -19.84 -7.55 -9.13
N LEU A 356 -19.31 -8.73 -8.77
CA LEU A 356 -19.83 -9.54 -7.67
C LEU A 356 -19.62 -8.92 -6.29
N ARG A 357 -18.52 -8.17 -6.10
CA ARG A 357 -18.27 -7.36 -4.92
C ARG A 357 -19.24 -6.19 -4.82
N ALA A 358 -19.53 -5.53 -5.94
CA ALA A 358 -20.48 -4.42 -6.00
C ALA A 358 -21.93 -4.83 -5.67
N GLU A 359 -22.27 -6.12 -5.79
CA GLU A 359 -23.57 -6.67 -5.35
C GLU A 359 -23.68 -6.78 -3.82
N GLN A 360 -22.54 -6.69 -3.09
CA GLN A 360 -22.55 -6.82 -1.64
C GLN A 360 -22.93 -5.52 -0.93
N PRO A 361 -23.68 -5.61 0.18
CA PRO A 361 -23.99 -4.44 0.99
C PRO A 361 -22.73 -3.71 1.46
N LEU A 362 -22.82 -2.38 1.56
CA LEU A 362 -21.77 -1.48 2.03
C LEU A 362 -20.52 -1.38 1.12
N PHE A 363 -20.50 -2.04 -0.03
CA PHE A 363 -19.43 -1.89 -1.01
C PHE A 363 -19.31 -0.43 -1.47
N LYS A 364 -18.08 0.05 -1.58
CA LYS A 364 -17.76 1.40 -2.04
C LYS A 364 -16.89 1.40 -3.30
N ASP A 365 -15.80 0.65 -3.28
CA ASP A 365 -14.89 0.49 -4.41
C ASP A 365 -13.96 -0.72 -4.20
N GLU A 366 -13.01 -0.94 -5.11
CA GLU A 366 -11.87 -1.82 -4.87
C GLU A 366 -10.88 -1.17 -3.91
N SER A 367 -10.09 -1.96 -3.18
CA SER A 367 -9.05 -1.46 -2.28
C SER A 367 -7.71 -1.23 -2.98
N PHE A 368 -7.53 -1.82 -4.15
CA PHE A 368 -6.45 -1.64 -5.13
C PHE A 368 -6.87 -2.28 -6.47
N ASP A 369 -6.18 -1.95 -7.56
CA ASP A 369 -6.45 -2.55 -8.86
C ASP A 369 -6.17 -4.05 -8.84
N THR A 370 -7.14 -4.85 -9.29
CA THR A 370 -7.05 -6.31 -9.23
C THR A 370 -5.86 -6.83 -10.02
N ILE A 371 -4.96 -7.55 -9.36
CA ILE A 371 -3.87 -8.31 -9.97
C ILE A 371 -4.43 -9.65 -10.45
N ALA A 372 -4.57 -9.84 -11.75
CA ALA A 372 -5.02 -11.09 -12.34
C ALA A 372 -3.95 -11.60 -13.29
N GLY A 373 -2.93 -12.27 -12.76
CA GLY A 373 -1.79 -12.75 -13.54
C GLY A 373 -1.93 -14.22 -13.94
N TYR A 374 -2.14 -14.48 -15.23
CA TYR A 374 -2.17 -15.82 -15.77
C TYR A 374 -0.76 -16.29 -16.14
N GLU A 375 -0.36 -17.49 -15.65
CA GLU A 375 0.93 -18.12 -15.90
C GLU A 375 2.10 -17.12 -15.71
N GLU A 376 2.81 -16.72 -16.78
CA GLU A 376 3.99 -15.88 -16.71
C GLU A 376 3.72 -14.48 -16.11
N HIS A 377 2.52 -13.93 -16.32
CA HIS A 377 2.11 -12.68 -15.72
C HIS A 377 1.99 -12.78 -14.19
N GLY A 378 1.61 -13.95 -13.66
CA GLY A 378 1.61 -14.21 -12.22
C GLY A 378 3.00 -14.16 -11.58
N ALA A 379 4.09 -14.21 -12.37
CA ALA A 379 5.45 -14.03 -11.86
C ALA A 379 5.83 -12.54 -11.65
N ILE A 380 5.02 -11.61 -12.15
CA ILE A 380 5.17 -10.17 -11.91
C ILE A 380 4.35 -9.83 -10.66
N VAL A 381 5.01 -9.55 -9.55
CA VAL A 381 4.39 -9.51 -8.20
C VAL A 381 3.19 -8.57 -8.13
N HIS A 382 3.31 -7.36 -8.73
CA HIS A 382 2.27 -6.35 -8.82
C HIS A 382 1.87 -6.14 -10.30
N TYR A 383 1.43 -7.23 -10.94
CA TYR A 383 0.95 -7.18 -12.32
C TYR A 383 -0.49 -6.67 -12.37
N GLU A 384 -0.71 -5.61 -13.12
CA GLU A 384 -2.03 -5.11 -13.45
C GLU A 384 -2.30 -5.34 -14.93
N PRO A 385 -3.33 -6.14 -15.29
CA PRO A 385 -3.67 -6.34 -16.69
C PRO A 385 -4.16 -5.03 -17.33
N THR A 386 -3.63 -4.72 -18.49
CA THR A 386 -4.04 -3.58 -19.30
C THR A 386 -4.58 -4.06 -20.65
N PRO A 387 -5.31 -3.22 -21.42
CA PRO A 387 -5.73 -3.62 -22.76
C PRO A 387 -4.58 -4.05 -23.70
N ASP A 388 -3.36 -3.59 -23.43
CA ASP A 388 -2.17 -3.92 -24.23
C ASP A 388 -1.50 -5.22 -23.79
N THR A 389 -1.69 -5.66 -22.51
CA THR A 389 -1.07 -6.86 -21.93
C THR A 389 -2.04 -8.01 -21.69
N ASP A 390 -3.36 -7.77 -21.82
CA ASP A 390 -4.43 -8.72 -21.54
C ASP A 390 -4.31 -10.01 -22.37
N VAL A 391 -4.34 -11.14 -21.69
CA VAL A 391 -4.25 -12.45 -22.35
C VAL A 391 -5.47 -13.35 -22.05
N PRO A 392 -5.83 -14.24 -23.00
CA PRO A 392 -6.93 -15.18 -22.79
C PRO A 392 -6.54 -16.28 -21.80
N LEU A 393 -7.42 -16.57 -20.85
CA LEU A 393 -7.29 -17.70 -19.93
C LEU A 393 -7.57 -19.02 -20.63
N ARG A 394 -6.78 -20.03 -20.31
CA ARG A 394 -6.93 -21.40 -20.84
C ARG A 394 -7.19 -22.38 -19.70
N PRO A 395 -7.83 -23.54 -19.97
CA PRO A 395 -8.03 -24.58 -18.94
C PRO A 395 -6.74 -25.36 -18.66
N GLU A 396 -5.68 -24.64 -18.33
CA GLU A 396 -4.34 -25.12 -17.92
C GLU A 396 -3.64 -24.05 -17.07
N GLY A 397 -2.65 -24.45 -16.30
CA GLY A 397 -1.82 -23.53 -15.53
C GLY A 397 -2.50 -22.90 -14.32
N PHE A 398 -1.92 -21.80 -13.86
CA PHE A 398 -2.37 -21.00 -12.71
C PHE A 398 -2.85 -19.61 -13.11
N LEU A 399 -3.90 -19.16 -12.44
CA LEU A 399 -4.25 -17.76 -12.30
C LEU A 399 -3.89 -17.32 -10.88
N LEU A 400 -2.95 -16.40 -10.73
CA LEU A 400 -2.72 -15.67 -9.49
C LEU A 400 -3.70 -14.49 -9.48
N LEU A 401 -4.62 -14.48 -8.52
CA LEU A 401 -5.63 -13.44 -8.37
C LEU A 401 -5.47 -12.79 -7.00
N ASP A 402 -5.02 -11.55 -7.00
CA ASP A 402 -4.89 -10.70 -5.82
C ASP A 402 -5.81 -9.50 -5.94
N SER A 403 -6.63 -9.25 -4.92
CA SER A 403 -7.73 -8.31 -5.02
C SER A 403 -8.31 -7.96 -3.67
N GLY A 404 -8.92 -6.79 -3.58
CA GLY A 404 -9.59 -6.38 -2.36
C GLY A 404 -10.72 -5.39 -2.62
N ALA A 405 -11.49 -5.10 -1.60
CA ALA A 405 -12.61 -4.17 -1.64
C ALA A 405 -12.63 -3.23 -0.45
N GLN A 406 -13.14 -2.03 -0.69
CA GLN A 406 -13.51 -1.05 0.32
C GLN A 406 -14.99 -1.23 0.67
N TYR A 407 -15.27 -1.63 1.90
CA TYR A 407 -16.60 -1.59 2.49
C TYR A 407 -16.64 -0.50 3.57
N LEU A 408 -17.82 0.10 3.83
CA LEU A 408 -17.93 1.15 4.85
C LEU A 408 -17.40 0.73 6.24
N ASP A 409 -17.42 -0.55 6.53
CA ASP A 409 -17.02 -1.12 7.83
C ASP A 409 -15.69 -1.89 7.79
N GLY A 410 -14.97 -1.88 6.67
CA GLY A 410 -13.65 -2.53 6.58
C GLY A 410 -13.09 -2.59 5.16
N THR A 411 -11.80 -2.83 5.08
CA THR A 411 -11.06 -3.05 3.83
C THR A 411 -10.69 -4.53 3.72
N THR A 412 -10.81 -5.12 2.54
CA THR A 412 -10.38 -6.51 2.31
C THR A 412 -9.15 -6.56 1.42
N ASP A 413 -8.38 -7.61 1.61
CA ASP A 413 -7.18 -7.94 0.88
C ASP A 413 -7.03 -9.46 0.86
N ILE A 414 -6.91 -10.05 -0.33
CA ILE A 414 -6.85 -11.49 -0.51
C ILE A 414 -6.13 -11.88 -1.79
N THR A 415 -5.20 -12.82 -1.68
CA THR A 415 -4.68 -13.52 -2.87
C THR A 415 -5.09 -15.00 -2.86
N ARG A 416 -5.51 -15.48 -4.03
CA ARG A 416 -5.65 -16.93 -4.32
C ARG A 416 -4.93 -17.26 -5.63
N THR A 417 -4.09 -18.30 -5.58
CA THR A 417 -3.59 -18.95 -6.80
C THR A 417 -4.51 -20.08 -7.14
N ILE A 418 -5.10 -20.04 -8.33
CA ILE A 418 -6.21 -20.89 -8.77
C ILE A 418 -5.72 -21.78 -9.91
N GLN A 419 -5.86 -23.10 -9.77
CA GLN A 419 -5.57 -24.03 -10.84
C GLN A 419 -6.71 -24.00 -11.87
N LEU A 420 -6.43 -23.57 -13.10
CA LEU A 420 -7.44 -23.50 -14.16
C LEU A 420 -7.62 -24.83 -14.90
N GLY A 421 -6.65 -25.73 -14.86
CA GLY A 421 -6.72 -27.02 -15.51
C GLY A 421 -5.47 -27.87 -15.25
N LYS A 422 -4.79 -28.36 -16.29
CA LYS A 422 -3.58 -29.16 -16.12
C LYS A 422 -2.42 -28.29 -15.60
N VAL A 423 -1.70 -28.80 -14.62
CA VAL A 423 -0.48 -28.18 -14.05
C VAL A 423 0.66 -29.19 -14.00
N THR A 424 1.90 -28.70 -13.98
CA THR A 424 3.09 -29.54 -13.87
C THR A 424 3.42 -29.88 -12.41
N ASP A 425 4.32 -30.83 -12.18
CA ASP A 425 4.83 -31.13 -10.83
C ASP A 425 5.55 -29.93 -10.20
N LEU A 426 6.18 -29.07 -11.02
CA LEU A 426 6.79 -27.83 -10.52
C LEU A 426 5.74 -26.87 -9.97
N HIS A 427 4.62 -26.65 -10.66
CA HIS A 427 3.51 -25.84 -10.16
C HIS A 427 3.01 -26.37 -8.81
N ARG A 428 2.75 -27.66 -8.71
CA ARG A 428 2.25 -28.31 -7.50
C ARG A 428 3.23 -28.19 -6.33
N ARG A 429 4.53 -28.40 -6.60
CA ARG A 429 5.57 -28.27 -5.57
C ARG A 429 5.67 -26.85 -5.05
N VAL A 430 5.75 -25.85 -5.94
CA VAL A 430 5.84 -24.42 -5.58
C VAL A 430 4.60 -23.99 -4.79
N TYR A 431 3.41 -24.35 -5.28
CA TYR A 431 2.15 -24.06 -4.57
C TYR A 431 2.15 -24.62 -3.15
N THR A 432 2.57 -25.87 -2.98
CA THR A 432 2.57 -26.52 -1.67
C THR A 432 3.59 -25.88 -0.72
N LEU A 433 4.75 -25.41 -1.21
CA LEU A 433 5.74 -24.69 -0.40
C LEU A 433 5.20 -23.36 0.11
N VAL A 434 4.50 -22.60 -0.75
CA VAL A 434 3.85 -21.34 -0.35
C VAL A 434 2.74 -21.61 0.67
N LEU A 435 1.90 -22.61 0.44
CA LEU A 435 0.86 -23.02 1.38
C LEU A 435 1.44 -23.38 2.76
N LYS A 436 2.57 -24.10 2.83
CA LYS A 436 3.23 -24.43 4.11
C LYS A 436 3.67 -23.16 4.85
N GLY A 437 4.20 -22.18 4.15
CA GLY A 437 4.57 -20.88 4.73
C GLY A 437 3.36 -20.16 5.30
N HIS A 438 2.30 -20.05 4.51
CA HIS A 438 1.04 -19.44 4.89
C HIS A 438 0.41 -20.12 6.12
N LEU A 439 0.26 -21.43 6.12
CA LEU A 439 -0.30 -22.17 7.26
C LEU A 439 0.53 -22.01 8.54
N SER A 440 1.85 -21.95 8.41
CA SER A 440 2.75 -21.80 9.55
C SER A 440 2.63 -20.43 10.20
N LEU A 441 2.54 -19.35 9.41
CA LEU A 441 2.40 -17.99 9.94
C LEU A 441 0.99 -17.74 10.46
N GLN A 442 -0.05 -18.08 9.70
CA GLN A 442 -1.44 -17.86 10.11
C GLN A 442 -1.77 -18.48 11.47
N ASN A 443 -1.17 -19.62 11.81
CA ASN A 443 -1.44 -20.35 13.04
C ASN A 443 -0.39 -20.13 14.15
N LEU A 444 0.48 -19.14 13.96
CA LEU A 444 1.54 -18.83 14.91
C LEU A 444 0.98 -18.27 16.22
N CYS A 445 1.53 -18.77 17.33
CA CYS A 445 1.39 -18.16 18.64
C CYS A 445 2.73 -17.50 19.03
N PHE A 446 2.69 -16.23 19.48
CA PHE A 446 3.88 -15.45 19.75
C PHE A 446 3.72 -14.55 20.99
N PRO A 447 4.83 -14.14 21.64
CA PRO A 447 4.76 -13.25 22.78
C PRO A 447 4.29 -11.86 22.37
N ARG A 448 3.43 -11.23 23.18
CA ARG A 448 2.99 -9.85 22.99
C ARG A 448 4.19 -8.90 22.88
N GLY A 449 4.20 -8.07 21.86
CA GLY A 449 5.28 -7.13 21.60
C GLY A 449 6.38 -7.67 20.69
N ALA A 450 6.26 -8.88 20.17
CA ALA A 450 7.14 -9.35 19.09
C ALA A 450 6.99 -8.44 17.87
N ALA A 451 8.10 -8.05 17.25
CA ALA A 451 8.09 -7.32 15.99
C ALA A 451 7.84 -8.28 14.82
N GLY A 452 7.18 -7.78 13.77
CA GLY A 452 6.89 -8.61 12.60
C GLY A 452 8.13 -9.24 11.93
N THR A 453 9.29 -8.59 12.02
CA THR A 453 10.57 -9.14 11.56
C THR A 453 10.92 -10.49 12.24
N GLN A 454 10.51 -10.69 13.50
CA GLN A 454 10.73 -11.95 14.21
C GLN A 454 9.80 -13.06 13.70
N LEU A 455 8.66 -12.69 13.11
CA LEU A 455 7.64 -13.63 12.62
C LEU A 455 7.85 -14.01 11.15
N ASP A 456 8.47 -13.14 10.35
CA ASP A 456 8.64 -13.28 8.90
C ASP A 456 9.31 -14.61 8.49
N ALA A 457 10.36 -15.02 9.20
CA ALA A 457 11.07 -16.26 8.90
C ALA A 457 10.17 -17.50 8.95
N VAL A 458 9.10 -17.48 9.75
CA VAL A 458 8.17 -18.62 9.90
C VAL A 458 7.47 -18.93 8.57
N ALA A 459 7.10 -17.90 7.81
CA ALA A 459 6.50 -18.08 6.49
C ALA A 459 7.52 -18.55 5.42
N ARG A 460 8.83 -18.30 5.64
CA ARG A 460 9.86 -18.56 4.63
C ARG A 460 10.58 -19.91 4.78
N VAL A 461 10.59 -20.48 5.98
CA VAL A 461 11.41 -21.67 6.29
C VAL A 461 11.19 -22.82 5.32
N ALA A 462 9.94 -23.09 4.91
CA ALA A 462 9.63 -24.17 3.97
C ALA A 462 10.31 -23.94 2.60
N MET A 463 10.30 -22.69 2.12
CA MET A 463 10.91 -22.28 0.85
C MET A 463 12.44 -22.23 0.93
N TRP A 464 13.00 -21.71 2.02
CA TRP A 464 14.46 -21.64 2.21
C TRP A 464 15.12 -23.02 2.24
N ARG A 465 14.47 -24.05 2.76
CA ARG A 465 14.97 -25.44 2.71
C ARG A 465 15.16 -25.97 1.30
N GLU A 466 14.45 -25.39 0.34
CA GLU A 466 14.52 -25.70 -1.09
C GLU A 466 15.38 -24.68 -1.88
N GLY A 467 16.04 -23.74 -1.19
CA GLY A 467 16.83 -22.68 -1.83
C GLY A 467 15.98 -21.64 -2.57
N MET A 468 14.69 -21.51 -2.22
CA MET A 468 13.75 -20.55 -2.81
C MET A 468 13.45 -19.44 -1.81
N ASN A 469 13.18 -18.22 -2.32
CA ASN A 469 12.85 -17.06 -1.51
C ASN A 469 11.98 -16.08 -2.32
N PHE A 470 11.27 -15.20 -1.61
CA PHE A 470 10.60 -14.02 -2.18
C PHE A 470 11.13 -12.75 -1.54
N MET A 471 11.07 -11.64 -2.29
CA MET A 471 11.78 -10.40 -1.92
C MET A 471 10.85 -9.29 -1.40
N HIS A 472 9.52 -9.48 -1.44
CA HIS A 472 8.56 -8.57 -0.83
C HIS A 472 8.32 -8.86 0.65
N GLY A 473 7.57 -8.00 1.34
CA GLY A 473 7.12 -8.26 2.72
C GLY A 473 6.18 -9.46 2.78
N THR A 474 6.16 -10.15 3.90
CA THR A 474 5.22 -11.27 4.12
C THR A 474 3.84 -10.77 4.56
N GLY A 475 3.74 -9.53 5.02
CA GLY A 475 2.47 -8.93 5.40
C GLY A 475 2.60 -7.49 5.89
N HIS A 476 1.49 -6.79 5.83
CA HIS A 476 1.32 -5.38 6.22
C HIS A 476 0.00 -5.19 6.97
N GLY A 477 -0.14 -4.10 7.71
CA GLY A 477 -1.42 -3.72 8.29
C GLY A 477 -2.45 -3.35 7.23
N VAL A 478 -3.73 -3.43 7.58
CA VAL A 478 -4.85 -3.05 6.73
C VAL A 478 -5.72 -2.02 7.44
N GLY A 479 -6.04 -0.90 6.78
CA GLY A 479 -6.86 0.16 7.32
C GLY A 479 -8.36 -0.20 7.37
N SER A 480 -9.11 0.42 8.28
CA SER A 480 -10.57 0.24 8.37
C SER A 480 -11.28 1.23 7.46
N TYR A 481 -11.67 0.81 6.28
CA TYR A 481 -12.15 1.68 5.19
C TYR A 481 -11.16 2.84 4.97
N LEU A 482 -9.88 2.46 4.78
CA LEU A 482 -8.74 3.34 4.55
C LEU A 482 -7.71 2.64 3.64
N SER A 483 -6.45 3.04 3.71
CA SER A 483 -5.36 2.45 2.93
C SER A 483 -5.28 0.94 3.14
N VAL A 484 -5.21 0.18 2.05
CA VAL A 484 -5.00 -1.28 2.12
C VAL A 484 -3.65 -1.58 2.77
N HIS A 485 -2.61 -0.81 2.45
CA HIS A 485 -1.32 -0.86 3.13
C HIS A 485 -1.30 0.14 4.29
N GLU A 486 -1.35 -0.35 5.51
CA GLU A 486 -1.33 0.47 6.72
C GLU A 486 -0.14 0.10 7.61
N GLY A 487 0.58 1.11 8.09
CA GLY A 487 1.61 0.93 9.12
C GLY A 487 1.07 1.16 10.54
N PRO A 488 1.97 1.14 11.55
CA PRO A 488 3.43 1.04 11.47
C PRO A 488 3.99 -0.40 11.46
N HIS A 489 3.18 -1.41 11.81
CA HIS A 489 3.59 -2.81 11.88
C HIS A 489 3.59 -3.48 10.51
N GLN A 490 4.58 -4.33 10.28
CA GLN A 490 4.73 -5.11 9.05
C GLN A 490 5.43 -6.43 9.39
N ILE A 491 5.09 -7.50 8.70
CA ILE A 491 5.83 -8.77 8.74
C ILE A 491 6.76 -8.79 7.53
N ARG A 492 8.07 -8.61 7.76
CA ARG A 492 9.07 -8.50 6.68
C ARG A 492 10.48 -8.76 7.19
N GLN A 493 11.42 -9.03 6.27
CA GLN A 493 12.82 -9.31 6.63
C GLN A 493 13.53 -8.09 7.25
N GLU A 494 13.27 -6.90 6.74
CA GLU A 494 13.88 -5.69 7.25
C GLU A 494 13.32 -5.33 8.62
N TYR A 495 14.20 -4.97 9.53
CA TYR A 495 13.79 -4.61 10.88
C TYR A 495 12.86 -3.39 10.90
N ARG A 496 11.69 -3.60 11.50
CA ARG A 496 10.74 -2.55 11.84
C ARG A 496 10.43 -2.66 13.33
N PRO A 497 10.64 -1.61 14.11
CA PRO A 497 10.54 -1.67 15.58
C PRO A 497 9.09 -1.78 16.10
N ALA A 498 8.08 -1.57 15.25
CA ALA A 498 6.69 -1.61 15.65
C ALA A 498 6.28 -3.00 16.15
N PRO A 499 5.79 -3.12 17.40
CA PRO A 499 5.35 -4.40 17.95
C PRO A 499 4.00 -4.83 17.40
N MET A 500 3.75 -6.14 17.32
CA MET A 500 2.43 -6.69 17.08
C MET A 500 1.62 -6.62 18.39
N LEU A 501 0.45 -5.97 18.33
CA LEU A 501 -0.44 -5.74 19.46
C LEU A 501 -1.86 -6.25 19.17
N GLU A 502 -2.64 -6.49 20.23
CA GLU A 502 -4.06 -6.86 20.11
C GLU A 502 -4.86 -5.81 19.34
N GLY A 503 -5.74 -6.23 18.45
CA GLY A 503 -6.54 -5.35 17.60
C GLY A 503 -5.86 -4.93 16.29
N MET A 504 -4.60 -5.29 16.06
CA MET A 504 -3.93 -5.02 14.79
C MET A 504 -4.34 -6.05 13.73
N THR A 505 -4.72 -5.57 12.55
CA THR A 505 -4.89 -6.37 11.34
C THR A 505 -3.56 -6.50 10.62
N VAL A 506 -3.29 -7.63 9.99
CA VAL A 506 -2.07 -7.86 9.19
C VAL A 506 -2.34 -8.89 8.12
N THR A 507 -1.76 -8.74 6.93
CA THR A 507 -1.79 -9.76 5.89
C THR A 507 -0.76 -10.85 6.16
N ASP A 508 -0.99 -12.03 5.57
CA ASP A 508 -0.09 -13.19 5.54
C ASP A 508 -0.06 -13.67 4.09
N GLU A 509 0.91 -13.19 3.31
CA GLU A 509 0.96 -13.27 1.84
C GLU A 509 2.28 -13.82 1.29
N PRO A 510 2.82 -14.93 1.79
CA PRO A 510 4.01 -15.52 1.19
C PRO A 510 3.79 -15.88 -0.28
N GLY A 511 4.84 -15.75 -1.09
CA GLY A 511 4.76 -16.06 -2.52
C GLY A 511 6.06 -16.65 -3.07
N LEU A 512 6.00 -17.19 -4.29
CA LEU A 512 7.15 -17.60 -5.10
C LEU A 512 6.88 -17.26 -6.56
N TYR A 513 7.84 -16.63 -7.21
CA TYR A 513 7.69 -16.07 -8.54
C TYR A 513 8.80 -16.56 -9.45
N LEU A 514 8.45 -17.32 -10.47
CA LEU A 514 9.37 -17.93 -11.43
C LEU A 514 9.28 -17.16 -12.75
N ALA A 515 10.14 -16.18 -12.94
CA ALA A 515 10.14 -15.30 -14.11
C ALA A 515 10.00 -16.08 -15.44
N GLY A 516 9.08 -15.63 -16.30
CA GLY A 516 8.75 -16.25 -17.57
C GLY A 516 8.07 -17.63 -17.45
N LYS A 517 7.53 -17.96 -16.26
CA LYS A 517 6.81 -19.22 -16.03
C LYS A 517 5.47 -18.99 -15.33
N PHE A 518 5.48 -18.78 -14.02
CA PHE A 518 4.28 -18.53 -13.21
C PHE A 518 4.64 -17.98 -11.84
N GLY A 519 3.65 -17.42 -11.15
CA GLY A 519 3.73 -17.02 -9.75
C GLY A 519 2.72 -17.76 -8.88
N VAL A 520 3.02 -17.85 -7.60
CA VAL A 520 2.12 -18.35 -6.55
C VAL A 520 2.17 -17.40 -5.37
N ARG A 521 1.01 -16.90 -4.93
CA ARG A 521 0.78 -16.20 -3.67
C ARG A 521 -0.50 -16.73 -3.03
N ILE A 522 -0.48 -16.98 -1.74
CA ILE A 522 -1.65 -17.36 -0.95
C ILE A 522 -1.71 -16.40 0.22
N GLU A 523 -2.82 -15.70 0.35
CA GLU A 523 -2.97 -14.63 1.30
C GLU A 523 -4.27 -14.66 2.07
N ASN A 524 -4.18 -14.34 3.35
CA ASN A 524 -5.31 -13.99 4.20
C ASN A 524 -4.98 -12.72 5.00
N THR A 525 -5.98 -11.88 5.22
CA THR A 525 -5.95 -10.86 6.27
C THR A 525 -6.26 -11.52 7.61
N LEU A 526 -5.44 -11.19 8.61
CA LEU A 526 -5.49 -11.74 9.97
C LEU A 526 -5.75 -10.63 10.98
N LEU A 527 -6.39 -10.96 12.10
CA LEU A 527 -6.54 -10.09 13.27
C LEU A 527 -5.70 -10.63 14.43
N THR A 528 -4.87 -9.78 15.01
CA THR A 528 -4.10 -10.14 16.20
C THR A 528 -4.99 -10.13 17.44
N VAL A 529 -5.13 -11.28 18.10
CA VAL A 529 -6.01 -11.48 19.26
C VAL A 529 -5.26 -12.07 20.46
N PRO A 530 -5.73 -11.86 21.70
CA PRO A 530 -5.18 -12.54 22.87
C PRO A 530 -5.27 -14.06 22.74
N TYR A 531 -4.26 -14.78 23.22
CA TYR A 531 -4.26 -16.24 23.26
C TYR A 531 -4.20 -16.80 24.66
N MET A 532 -3.08 -16.60 25.38
CA MET A 532 -2.92 -17.07 26.74
C MET A 532 -2.01 -16.15 27.56
N THR A 533 -2.12 -16.27 28.88
CA THR A 533 -1.16 -15.65 29.80
C THR A 533 -0.52 -16.77 30.64
N THR A 534 0.80 -16.77 30.72
CA THR A 534 1.60 -17.74 31.48
C THR A 534 2.57 -17.01 32.40
N GLU A 535 3.38 -17.73 33.16
CA GLU A 535 4.50 -17.16 33.92
C GLU A 535 5.56 -16.48 33.03
N PHE A 536 5.60 -16.80 31.74
CA PHE A 536 6.49 -16.19 30.75
C PHE A 536 5.91 -14.93 30.09
N GLY A 537 4.67 -14.53 30.41
CA GLY A 537 4.03 -13.33 29.88
C GLY A 537 2.74 -13.59 29.12
N LYS A 538 2.30 -12.54 28.40
CA LYS A 538 1.12 -12.59 27.53
C LYS A 538 1.52 -13.06 26.13
N PHE A 539 0.71 -13.96 25.58
CA PHE A 539 0.86 -14.45 24.20
C PHE A 539 -0.34 -14.07 23.37
N LEU A 540 -0.06 -13.80 22.10
CA LEU A 540 -1.02 -13.47 21.06
C LEU A 540 -1.05 -14.59 20.01
N ARG A 541 -2.12 -14.61 19.23
CA ARG A 541 -2.25 -15.42 18.02
C ARG A 541 -2.99 -14.63 16.96
N PHE A 542 -3.05 -15.18 15.77
CA PHE A 542 -3.85 -14.64 14.69
C PHE A 542 -5.24 -15.32 14.60
N GLU A 543 -6.27 -14.51 14.37
CA GLU A 543 -7.61 -14.91 13.95
C GLU A 543 -7.69 -14.69 12.42
N PRO A 544 -7.86 -15.73 11.59
CA PRO A 544 -8.07 -15.53 10.16
C PRO A 544 -9.39 -14.78 9.92
N LEU A 545 -9.32 -13.64 9.26
CA LEU A 545 -10.49 -12.84 8.89
C LEU A 545 -10.99 -13.22 7.49
N THR A 546 -10.07 -13.44 6.54
CA THR A 546 -10.41 -13.82 5.16
C THR A 546 -11.14 -15.15 5.12
N LEU A 547 -12.28 -15.18 4.45
CA LEU A 547 -13.14 -16.35 4.30
C LEU A 547 -13.25 -16.75 2.83
N CYS A 548 -12.31 -17.56 2.37
CA CYS A 548 -12.26 -18.04 0.99
C CYS A 548 -11.56 -19.41 0.94
N PRO A 549 -12.09 -20.42 0.24
CA PRO A 549 -11.40 -21.68 0.15
C PRO A 549 -10.02 -21.53 -0.52
N ILE A 550 -9.05 -22.30 -0.03
CA ILE A 550 -7.75 -22.48 -0.66
C ILE A 550 -7.89 -23.66 -1.65
N ASP A 551 -7.40 -23.48 -2.88
CA ASP A 551 -7.50 -24.54 -3.90
C ASP A 551 -6.67 -25.76 -3.49
N THR A 552 -7.34 -26.90 -3.32
CA THR A 552 -6.69 -28.15 -2.89
C THR A 552 -6.15 -28.99 -4.03
N ARG A 553 -6.55 -28.72 -5.26
CA ARG A 553 -6.19 -29.52 -6.45
C ARG A 553 -4.67 -29.54 -6.72
N PRO A 554 -3.92 -28.42 -6.58
CA PRO A 554 -2.47 -28.44 -6.82
C PRO A 554 -1.66 -28.95 -5.64
N ILE A 555 -2.25 -29.25 -4.49
CA ILE A 555 -1.51 -29.66 -3.30
C ILE A 555 -0.84 -31.03 -3.50
N VAL A 556 0.44 -31.13 -3.16
CA VAL A 556 1.16 -32.39 -2.99
C VAL A 556 1.02 -32.81 -1.52
N VAL A 557 0.00 -33.64 -1.25
CA VAL A 557 -0.40 -34.00 0.13
C VAL A 557 0.76 -34.58 0.94
N ASP A 558 1.61 -35.40 0.32
CA ASP A 558 2.79 -36.03 0.96
C ASP A 558 3.86 -35.01 1.42
N MET A 559 3.80 -33.76 0.96
CA MET A 559 4.65 -32.67 1.42
C MET A 559 4.13 -32.01 2.70
N LEU A 560 2.85 -32.20 3.03
CA LEU A 560 2.26 -31.64 4.25
C LEU A 560 2.45 -32.60 5.43
N SER A 561 2.78 -32.06 6.58
CA SER A 561 2.70 -32.79 7.84
C SER A 561 1.23 -33.03 8.26
N THR A 562 1.00 -33.96 9.15
CA THR A 562 -0.33 -34.19 9.75
C THR A 562 -0.89 -32.93 10.42
N GLU A 563 -0.02 -32.12 11.03
CA GLU A 563 -0.41 -30.85 11.65
C GLU A 563 -0.86 -29.83 10.59
N GLU A 564 -0.06 -29.60 9.55
CA GLU A 564 -0.39 -28.67 8.46
C GLU A 564 -1.69 -29.06 7.73
N LEU A 565 -1.89 -30.36 7.52
CA LEU A 565 -3.15 -30.88 6.97
C LEU A 565 -4.34 -30.63 7.90
N GLY A 566 -4.14 -30.82 9.22
CA GLY A 566 -5.15 -30.51 10.22
C GLY A 566 -5.51 -29.02 10.25
N LEU A 567 -4.53 -28.13 10.11
CA LEU A 567 -4.73 -26.68 10.07
C LEU A 567 -5.51 -26.24 8.81
N LEU A 568 -5.17 -26.78 7.63
CA LEU A 568 -5.92 -26.52 6.41
C LEU A 568 -7.37 -26.97 6.51
N ASN A 569 -7.60 -28.20 6.99
CA ASN A 569 -8.95 -28.72 7.19
C ASN A 569 -9.77 -27.89 8.19
N ALA A 570 -9.14 -27.43 9.28
CA ALA A 570 -9.78 -26.54 10.26
C ALA A 570 -10.17 -25.19 9.65
N TYR A 571 -9.28 -24.58 8.85
CA TYR A 571 -9.57 -23.35 8.12
C TYR A 571 -10.74 -23.54 7.13
N HIS A 572 -10.73 -24.59 6.32
CA HIS A 572 -11.82 -24.90 5.40
C HIS A 572 -13.15 -25.12 6.11
N LYS A 573 -13.14 -25.82 7.23
CA LYS A 573 -14.34 -26.00 8.05
C LYS A 573 -14.90 -24.65 8.52
N MET A 574 -14.05 -23.75 9.01
CA MET A 574 -14.44 -22.40 9.44
C MET A 574 -15.03 -21.61 8.26
N VAL A 575 -14.40 -21.63 7.09
CA VAL A 575 -14.89 -20.96 5.87
C VAL A 575 -16.29 -21.46 5.53
N TYR A 576 -16.51 -22.79 5.50
CA TYR A 576 -17.81 -23.37 5.22
C TYR A 576 -18.87 -22.95 6.25
N GLU A 577 -18.56 -23.07 7.53
CA GLU A 577 -19.51 -22.76 8.61
C GLU A 577 -19.94 -21.29 8.60
N ARG A 578 -19.03 -20.36 8.27
CA ARG A 578 -19.32 -18.94 8.23
C ARG A 578 -20.02 -18.46 6.98
N LEU A 579 -19.71 -19.03 5.81
CA LEU A 579 -20.28 -18.57 4.53
C LEU A 579 -21.53 -19.33 4.11
N SER A 580 -21.65 -20.63 4.43
CA SER A 580 -22.78 -21.45 3.97
C SER A 580 -24.18 -20.90 4.32
N PRO A 581 -24.39 -20.18 5.47
CA PRO A 581 -25.70 -19.57 5.75
C PRO A 581 -26.06 -18.38 4.87
N MET A 582 -25.08 -17.78 4.18
CA MET A 582 -25.24 -16.59 3.34
C MET A 582 -25.34 -16.92 1.85
N LEU A 583 -25.20 -18.18 1.48
CA LEU A 583 -25.18 -18.68 0.10
C LEU A 583 -26.49 -19.38 -0.25
N ASP A 584 -26.88 -19.31 -1.53
CA ASP A 584 -27.91 -20.18 -2.07
C ASP A 584 -27.44 -21.64 -2.12
N GLU A 585 -28.38 -22.56 -2.35
CA GLU A 585 -28.08 -24.01 -2.29
C GLU A 585 -27.04 -24.47 -3.32
N GLU A 586 -26.96 -23.81 -4.48
CA GLU A 586 -25.98 -24.13 -5.52
C GLU A 586 -24.56 -23.76 -5.10
N HIS A 587 -24.35 -22.50 -4.66
CA HIS A 587 -23.05 -22.03 -4.18
C HIS A 587 -22.63 -22.74 -2.88
N LYS A 588 -23.58 -23.03 -2.01
CA LYS A 588 -23.33 -23.80 -0.78
C LYS A 588 -22.85 -25.22 -1.06
N ALA A 589 -23.47 -25.91 -2.03
CA ALA A 589 -23.03 -27.24 -2.45
C ALA A 589 -21.63 -27.22 -3.07
N TRP A 590 -21.34 -26.19 -3.90
CA TRP A 590 -20.02 -25.99 -4.46
C TRP A 590 -18.98 -25.72 -3.35
N LEU A 591 -19.29 -24.84 -2.39
CA LEU A 591 -18.39 -24.55 -1.27
C LEU A 591 -18.12 -25.79 -0.42
N ALA A 592 -19.14 -26.62 -0.18
CA ALA A 592 -18.99 -27.89 0.56
C ALA A 592 -18.00 -28.85 -0.13
N ASP A 593 -18.00 -28.90 -1.48
CA ASP A 593 -17.03 -29.69 -2.25
C ASP A 593 -15.61 -29.12 -2.11
N LYS A 594 -15.46 -27.78 -2.21
CA LYS A 594 -14.14 -27.12 -2.15
C LYS A 594 -13.52 -27.05 -0.75
N THR A 595 -14.32 -27.22 0.28
CA THR A 595 -13.87 -27.19 1.69
C THR A 595 -13.88 -28.57 2.35
N ARG A 596 -14.09 -29.64 1.58
CA ARG A 596 -13.99 -31.01 2.11
C ARG A 596 -12.59 -31.29 2.64
N SER A 597 -12.50 -32.09 3.70
CA SER A 597 -11.21 -32.53 4.27
C SER A 597 -10.41 -33.34 3.25
N LEU A 598 -9.11 -33.09 3.23
CA LEU A 598 -8.10 -33.87 2.51
C LEU A 598 -7.67 -35.08 3.35
#